data_cac6c6044ea0cd03d414122f0fe20df2
#
_entry.id   cac6c6044ea0cd03d414122f0fe20df2
#
_cell.length_a   1.000
_cell.length_b   1.000
_cell.length_c   1.000
_cell.angle_alpha   90.00
_cell.angle_beta   90.00
_cell.angle_gamma   90.00
#
_symmetry.space_group_name_H-M   'P 1'
#
loop_
_entity.id
_entity.type
_entity.pdbx_description
1 polymer ?
#
loop_
_entity_poly.entity_id
_entity_poly.type
_entity_poly.pdbx_seq_one_letter_code
_entity_poly.pdbx_strand_id
1 'polypeptide(L)'
;IPGSSPADKSINVKTRKIGINFDEYIQVDNPTEKIVISPPQIETPEIKAAGKRIVVEIKDSLKPNTTYTVDFSDAISDNNESNPLGNYTYTFSTGDHIDTLEVAGYVLNAQNLEPIKGILVGLYSDLSDSIFTRQPMLRVSRTDSRGKFIIKGIATGKYRIYALSDADNNYIFNQKSEQLAFNHDIIEPTFKPDIRQDTIWRDSLRIDSIRRVPYTHFLPDDIVLRAFTEEQTDRY
;
A
#
# COMPACT_ATOMS: atom_id res chain seq x y z
N ILE A 1 10.98 15.36 -6.49
CA ILE A 1 11.67 14.77 -5.33
C ILE A 1 13.11 14.61 -5.72
N PRO A 2 14.03 15.30 -5.09
CA PRO A 2 15.41 15.46 -5.60
C PRO A 2 16.34 14.27 -5.33
N GLY A 3 15.97 13.28 -4.55
CA GLY A 3 16.80 12.09 -4.40
C GLY A 3 16.58 11.31 -3.11
N SER A 4 17.02 10.07 -3.14
CA SER A 4 16.97 9.17 -1.98
C SER A 4 18.27 8.38 -1.84
N SER A 5 18.52 7.86 -0.65
CA SER A 5 19.65 7.00 -0.34
C SER A 5 19.17 5.81 0.50
N PRO A 6 19.20 4.59 -0.04
CA PRO A 6 19.51 4.25 -1.43
C PRO A 6 18.63 4.97 -2.46
N ALA A 7 19.04 5.01 -3.73
CA ALA A 7 18.21 5.59 -4.77
C ALA A 7 16.89 4.82 -4.92
N ASP A 8 15.81 5.50 -5.29
CA ASP A 8 14.54 4.83 -5.59
C ASP A 8 14.75 3.77 -6.69
N LYS A 9 14.08 2.64 -6.55
CA LYS A 9 14.23 1.45 -7.41
C LYS A 9 15.63 0.83 -7.43
N SER A 10 16.41 1.01 -6.35
CA SER A 10 17.68 0.30 -6.17
C SER A 10 17.46 -1.19 -5.93
N ILE A 11 18.38 -1.99 -6.42
CA ILE A 11 18.45 -3.44 -6.23
C ILE A 11 19.64 -3.82 -5.32
N ASN A 12 19.67 -5.05 -4.80
CA ASN A 12 20.71 -5.57 -3.91
C ASN A 12 20.95 -4.71 -2.66
N VAL A 13 19.89 -4.05 -2.17
CA VAL A 13 19.96 -3.19 -1.00
C VAL A 13 20.10 -4.02 0.27
N LYS A 14 21.06 -3.67 1.10
CA LYS A 14 21.36 -4.34 2.38
C LYS A 14 21.07 -3.45 3.60
N THR A 15 20.93 -2.14 3.38
CA THR A 15 20.65 -1.21 4.48
C THR A 15 19.17 -1.19 4.81
N ARG A 16 18.86 -1.10 6.10
CA ARG A 16 17.51 -0.92 6.64
C ARG A 16 17.13 0.56 6.79
N LYS A 17 18.05 1.46 6.50
CA LYS A 17 17.85 2.90 6.65
C LYS A 17 17.75 3.56 5.28
N ILE A 18 16.64 4.25 5.08
CA ILE A 18 16.27 4.95 3.85
C ILE A 18 16.19 6.43 4.16
N GLY A 19 16.87 7.25 3.38
CA GLY A 19 16.76 8.71 3.46
C GLY A 19 16.16 9.26 2.18
N ILE A 20 15.13 10.09 2.28
CA ILE A 20 14.48 10.75 1.15
C ILE A 20 14.64 12.26 1.34
N ASN A 21 15.21 12.94 0.35
CA ASN A 21 15.42 14.37 0.39
C ASN A 21 14.37 15.08 -0.46
N PHE A 22 14.02 16.29 -0.05
CA PHE A 22 13.05 17.17 -0.70
C PHE A 22 13.68 18.51 -0.98
N ASP A 23 13.12 19.27 -1.92
CA ASP A 23 13.52 20.64 -2.24
C ASP A 23 12.93 21.66 -1.26
N GLU A 24 11.87 21.28 -0.52
CA GLU A 24 11.20 22.11 0.46
C GLU A 24 11.24 21.51 1.86
N TYR A 25 10.93 22.32 2.87
CA TYR A 25 10.72 21.84 4.23
C TYR A 25 9.44 21.05 4.30
N ILE A 26 9.51 19.85 4.86
CA ILE A 26 8.38 18.92 4.90
C ILE A 26 8.01 18.54 6.33
N GLN A 27 6.76 18.15 6.48
CA GLN A 27 6.23 17.50 7.67
C GLN A 27 5.59 16.15 7.31
N VAL A 28 5.55 15.25 8.27
CA VAL A 28 4.91 13.94 8.13
C VAL A 28 3.79 13.85 9.17
N ASP A 29 2.57 13.69 8.68
CA ASP A 29 1.38 13.59 9.50
C ASP A 29 1.02 12.12 9.75
N ASN A 30 0.80 11.77 11.03
CA ASN A 30 0.37 10.44 11.48
C ASN A 30 1.09 9.28 10.77
N PRO A 31 2.44 9.19 10.85
CA PRO A 31 3.20 8.22 10.06
C PRO A 31 2.80 6.76 10.34
N THR A 32 2.42 6.44 11.56
CA THR A 32 2.02 5.08 11.96
C THR A 32 0.71 4.64 11.28
N GLU A 33 -0.20 5.57 11.04
CA GLU A 33 -1.49 5.28 10.43
C GLU A 33 -1.47 5.37 8.90
N LYS A 34 -0.70 6.32 8.36
CA LYS A 34 -0.72 6.65 6.94
C LYS A 34 0.35 5.96 6.12
N ILE A 35 1.52 5.66 6.71
CA ILE A 35 2.63 5.06 5.99
C ILE A 35 2.58 3.55 6.10
N VAL A 36 2.59 2.89 4.97
CA VAL A 36 2.56 1.42 4.90
C VAL A 36 3.85 0.91 4.28
N ILE A 37 4.53 0.02 5.00
CA ILE A 37 5.70 -0.70 4.49
C ILE A 37 5.26 -2.11 4.10
N SER A 38 5.58 -2.52 2.88
CA SER A 38 5.28 -3.85 2.37
C SER A 38 6.56 -4.52 1.83
N PRO A 39 6.89 -5.74 2.28
CA PRO A 39 6.15 -6.61 3.22
C PRO A 39 5.90 -5.95 4.58
N PRO A 40 4.82 -6.37 5.30
CA PRO A 40 4.50 -5.81 6.61
C PRO A 40 5.64 -6.04 7.61
N GLN A 41 5.79 -5.11 8.54
CA GLN A 41 6.83 -5.09 9.55
C GLN A 41 6.22 -5.37 10.93
N ILE A 42 6.73 -6.37 11.64
CA ILE A 42 6.26 -6.70 12.99
C ILE A 42 6.75 -5.67 13.99
N GLU A 43 8.04 -5.31 13.90
CA GLU A 43 8.56 -4.20 14.70
C GLU A 43 8.23 -2.87 14.01
N THR A 44 7.59 -1.97 14.75
CA THR A 44 7.20 -0.65 14.21
C THR A 44 8.42 0.08 13.66
N PRO A 45 8.42 0.45 12.36
CA PRO A 45 9.53 1.18 11.76
C PRO A 45 9.63 2.58 12.36
N GLU A 46 10.84 3.10 12.44
CA GLU A 46 11.07 4.46 12.89
C GLU A 46 11.06 5.42 11.70
N ILE A 47 10.14 6.39 11.71
CA ILE A 47 9.98 7.39 10.66
C ILE A 47 10.17 8.77 11.25
N LYS A 48 11.17 9.50 10.76
CA LYS A 48 11.52 10.86 11.23
C LYS A 48 11.59 11.83 10.07
N ALA A 49 10.92 12.97 10.21
CA ALA A 49 11.09 14.11 9.34
C ALA A 49 11.98 15.16 10.03
N ALA A 50 12.97 15.66 9.34
CA ALA A 50 13.85 16.72 9.82
C ALA A 50 14.23 17.65 8.66
N GLY A 51 13.70 18.87 8.70
CA GLY A 51 13.96 19.86 7.68
C GLY A 51 13.43 19.44 6.32
N LYS A 52 14.33 19.16 5.39
CA LYS A 52 14.03 18.73 4.01
C LYS A 52 14.25 17.24 3.80
N ARG A 53 14.22 16.44 4.85
CA ARG A 53 14.54 15.02 4.77
C ARG A 53 13.61 14.16 5.61
N ILE A 54 13.20 13.01 5.05
CA ILE A 54 12.59 11.90 5.77
C ILE A 54 13.63 10.79 5.90
N VAL A 55 13.67 10.19 7.09
CA VAL A 55 14.44 8.98 7.34
C VAL A 55 13.46 7.90 7.79
N VAL A 56 13.46 6.77 7.09
CA VAL A 56 12.73 5.56 7.45
C VAL A 56 13.75 4.51 7.86
N GLU A 57 13.61 3.96 9.06
CA GLU A 57 14.45 2.87 9.55
C GLU A 57 13.58 1.63 9.82
N ILE A 58 13.76 0.61 9.00
CA ILE A 58 13.12 -0.70 9.16
C ILE A 58 13.82 -1.42 10.30
N LYS A 59 13.06 -1.85 11.32
CA LYS A 59 13.60 -2.55 12.48
C LYS A 59 13.76 -4.05 12.23
N ASP A 60 12.82 -4.65 11.53
CA ASP A 60 12.88 -6.05 11.13
C ASP A 60 14.09 -6.34 10.23
N SER A 61 14.54 -7.58 10.24
CA SER A 61 15.54 -8.06 9.29
C SER A 61 14.97 -8.11 7.89
N LEU A 62 15.70 -7.55 6.92
CA LEU A 62 15.25 -7.58 5.52
C LEU A 62 15.21 -9.02 5.00
N LYS A 63 14.09 -9.40 4.39
CA LYS A 63 13.93 -10.69 3.72
C LYS A 63 14.79 -10.72 2.45
N PRO A 64 15.48 -11.82 2.13
CA PRO A 64 16.25 -11.92 0.89
C PRO A 64 15.35 -11.94 -0.34
N ASN A 65 15.89 -11.49 -1.49
CA ASN A 65 15.22 -11.51 -2.79
C ASN A 65 13.80 -10.96 -2.75
N THR A 66 13.61 -9.82 -2.07
CA THR A 66 12.30 -9.28 -1.77
C THR A 66 12.22 -7.81 -2.18
N THR A 67 11.17 -7.47 -2.91
CA THR A 67 10.83 -6.08 -3.21
C THR A 67 10.13 -5.44 -2.01
N TYR A 68 10.62 -4.29 -1.58
CA TYR A 68 10.04 -3.47 -0.52
C TYR A 68 9.42 -2.21 -1.12
N THR A 69 8.25 -1.84 -0.63
CA THR A 69 7.59 -0.57 -0.93
C THR A 69 7.30 0.17 0.36
N VAL A 70 7.58 1.46 0.39
CA VAL A 70 7.19 2.38 1.46
C VAL A 70 6.19 3.35 0.83
N ASP A 71 4.92 3.14 1.12
CA ASP A 71 3.84 4.00 0.63
C ASP A 71 3.53 5.07 1.66
N PHE A 72 3.80 6.31 1.31
CA PHE A 72 3.57 7.47 2.16
C PHE A 72 2.14 8.00 2.05
N SER A 73 1.35 7.52 1.09
CA SER A 73 -0.01 8.00 0.86
C SER A 73 -0.05 9.55 0.81
N ASP A 74 -0.86 10.17 1.65
CA ASP A 74 -0.99 11.62 1.83
C ASP A 74 -0.28 12.14 3.11
N ALA A 75 0.62 11.34 3.69
CA ALA A 75 1.30 11.68 4.94
C ALA A 75 2.30 12.84 4.81
N ILE A 76 2.84 13.08 3.60
CA ILE A 76 3.86 14.11 3.38
C ILE A 76 3.21 15.38 2.87
N SER A 77 3.47 16.50 3.54
CA SER A 77 3.08 17.83 3.07
C SER A 77 4.24 18.82 3.25
N ASP A 78 4.21 19.92 2.48
CA ASP A 78 5.11 21.03 2.74
C ASP A 78 4.76 21.72 4.06
N ASN A 79 5.76 22.30 4.70
CA ASN A 79 5.60 22.94 6.01
C ASN A 79 4.99 24.34 5.96
N ASN A 80 4.96 24.99 4.79
CA ASN A 80 4.53 26.38 4.65
C ASN A 80 3.04 26.47 4.26
N GLU A 81 2.66 25.73 3.24
CA GLU A 81 1.32 25.82 2.65
C GLU A 81 0.44 24.60 3.00
N SER A 82 1.03 23.58 3.63
CA SER A 82 0.37 22.31 3.97
C SER A 82 -0.17 21.57 2.74
N ASN A 83 0.39 21.85 1.56
CA ASN A 83 0.03 21.14 0.34
C ASN A 83 0.54 19.69 0.39
N PRO A 84 -0.32 18.68 0.21
CA PRO A 84 0.13 17.31 0.20
C PRO A 84 0.97 17.05 -1.05
N LEU A 85 2.06 16.28 -0.87
CA LEU A 85 2.90 15.80 -1.99
C LEU A 85 2.11 14.87 -2.93
N GLY A 86 0.99 14.32 -2.45
CA GLY A 86 0.24 13.28 -3.14
C GLY A 86 0.78 11.90 -2.83
N ASN A 87 0.27 10.90 -3.52
CA ASN A 87 0.60 9.49 -3.29
C ASN A 87 2.04 9.20 -3.74
N TYR A 88 3.00 9.29 -2.81
CA TYR A 88 4.38 8.95 -3.07
C TYR A 88 4.70 7.55 -2.53
N THR A 89 5.31 6.72 -3.36
CA THR A 89 5.78 5.39 -2.98
C THR A 89 7.26 5.27 -3.33
N TYR A 90 8.09 4.92 -2.35
CA TYR A 90 9.50 4.58 -2.53
C TYR A 90 9.62 3.06 -2.61
N THR A 91 10.45 2.56 -3.53
CA THR A 91 10.62 1.13 -3.79
C THR A 91 12.10 0.75 -3.84
N PHE A 92 12.45 -0.42 -3.28
CA PHE A 92 13.75 -1.03 -3.44
C PHE A 92 13.66 -2.55 -3.39
N SER A 93 14.72 -3.25 -3.76
CA SER A 93 14.79 -4.70 -3.64
C SER A 93 16.08 -5.13 -2.94
N THR A 94 15.98 -6.17 -2.13
CA THR A 94 17.13 -6.88 -1.55
C THR A 94 17.73 -7.91 -2.52
N GLY A 95 17.02 -8.23 -3.59
CA GLY A 95 17.45 -9.08 -4.70
C GLY A 95 17.94 -8.29 -5.91
N ASP A 96 18.12 -8.97 -7.01
CA ASP A 96 18.66 -8.45 -8.28
C ASP A 96 17.58 -7.87 -9.22
N HIS A 97 16.31 -7.95 -8.83
CA HIS A 97 15.18 -7.40 -9.59
C HIS A 97 14.15 -6.76 -8.67
N ILE A 98 13.26 -5.97 -9.26
CA ILE A 98 12.12 -5.36 -8.59
C ILE A 98 10.83 -5.93 -9.19
N ASP A 99 9.97 -6.45 -8.32
CA ASP A 99 8.62 -6.82 -8.71
C ASP A 99 7.79 -5.57 -8.95
N THR A 100 7.09 -5.52 -10.06
CA THR A 100 6.40 -4.29 -10.52
C THR A 100 4.90 -4.44 -10.66
N LEU A 101 4.35 -5.67 -10.50
CA LEU A 101 2.92 -5.87 -10.65
C LEU A 101 2.15 -5.22 -9.51
N GLU A 102 0.92 -4.83 -9.82
CA GLU A 102 0.00 -4.20 -8.89
C GLU A 102 -1.39 -4.83 -9.01
N VAL A 103 -2.13 -4.80 -7.91
CA VAL A 103 -3.57 -5.09 -7.90
C VAL A 103 -4.29 -3.99 -7.13
N ALA A 104 -5.51 -3.68 -7.55
CA ALA A 104 -6.29 -2.63 -6.92
C ALA A 104 -7.77 -3.04 -6.76
N GLY A 105 -8.46 -2.30 -5.90
CA GLY A 105 -9.87 -2.53 -5.66
C GLY A 105 -10.41 -1.65 -4.55
N TYR A 106 -11.53 -2.08 -3.98
CA TYR A 106 -12.27 -1.37 -2.94
C TYR A 106 -12.66 -2.31 -1.81
N VAL A 107 -12.66 -1.78 -0.59
CA VAL A 107 -13.23 -2.45 0.58
C VAL A 107 -14.46 -1.69 1.04
N LEU A 108 -15.57 -2.39 1.10
CA LEU A 108 -16.88 -1.86 1.50
C LEU A 108 -17.36 -2.60 2.75
N ASN A 109 -18.15 -1.94 3.56
CA ASN A 109 -18.85 -2.59 4.65
C ASN A 109 -19.92 -3.54 4.08
N ALA A 110 -19.99 -4.78 4.59
CA ALA A 110 -20.91 -5.79 4.08
C ALA A 110 -22.40 -5.46 4.31
N GLN A 111 -22.73 -4.66 5.32
CA GLN A 111 -24.11 -4.34 5.70
C GLN A 111 -24.72 -3.18 4.90
N ASN A 112 -23.92 -2.10 4.68
CA ASN A 112 -24.44 -0.86 4.09
C ASN A 112 -23.71 -0.45 2.80
N LEU A 113 -22.68 -1.19 2.40
CA LEU A 113 -21.83 -0.93 1.23
C LEU A 113 -21.08 0.41 1.26
N GLU A 114 -20.93 1.01 2.42
CA GLU A 114 -20.11 2.20 2.58
C GLU A 114 -18.62 1.86 2.50
N PRO A 115 -17.80 2.76 1.92
CA PRO A 115 -16.34 2.56 1.86
C PRO A 115 -15.72 2.52 3.27
N ILE A 116 -14.80 1.60 3.49
CA ILE A 116 -14.06 1.50 4.74
C ILE A 116 -12.67 2.11 4.53
N LYS A 117 -12.36 3.17 5.30
CA LYS A 117 -11.06 3.80 5.34
C LYS A 117 -10.14 3.09 6.34
N GLY A 118 -8.87 2.95 5.99
CA GLY A 118 -7.81 2.55 6.93
C GLY A 118 -7.71 1.06 7.19
N ILE A 119 -8.54 0.22 6.57
CA ILE A 119 -8.43 -1.24 6.69
C ILE A 119 -7.22 -1.75 5.90
N LEU A 120 -6.49 -2.71 6.45
CA LEU A 120 -5.39 -3.36 5.75
C LEU A 120 -5.92 -4.34 4.72
N VAL A 121 -5.30 -4.37 3.55
CA VAL A 121 -5.58 -5.34 2.49
C VAL A 121 -4.28 -6.03 2.12
N GLY A 122 -4.26 -7.36 2.14
CA GLY A 122 -3.05 -8.10 1.90
C GLY A 122 -3.22 -9.34 1.04
N LEU A 123 -2.10 -9.73 0.45
CA LEU A 123 -1.97 -10.92 -0.39
C LEU A 123 -1.22 -12.02 0.36
N TYR A 124 -1.60 -13.26 0.08
CA TYR A 124 -0.96 -14.48 0.54
C TYR A 124 -0.63 -15.38 -0.66
N SER A 125 0.58 -15.93 -0.69
CA SER A 125 1.01 -16.90 -1.72
C SER A 125 0.60 -18.33 -1.39
N ASP A 126 0.33 -18.63 -0.13
CA ASP A 126 -0.35 -19.88 0.25
C ASP A 126 -1.84 -19.75 -0.03
N LEU A 127 -2.38 -20.66 -0.82
CA LEU A 127 -3.76 -20.61 -1.30
C LEU A 127 -4.76 -21.30 -0.35
N SER A 128 -4.34 -21.75 0.83
CA SER A 128 -5.23 -22.35 1.82
C SER A 128 -6.21 -21.34 2.39
N ASP A 129 -7.48 -21.73 2.56
CA ASP A 129 -8.57 -20.83 2.99
C ASP A 129 -8.38 -20.27 4.41
N SER A 130 -7.57 -20.92 5.25
CA SER A 130 -7.29 -20.49 6.62
C SER A 130 -5.92 -19.80 6.79
N ILE A 131 -5.27 -19.39 5.71
CA ILE A 131 -3.93 -18.79 5.77
C ILE A 131 -3.90 -17.53 6.62
N PHE A 132 -4.93 -16.70 6.54
CA PHE A 132 -5.06 -15.43 7.24
C PHE A 132 -5.07 -15.55 8.78
N THR A 133 -5.33 -16.76 9.32
CA THR A 133 -5.26 -17.03 10.77
C THR A 133 -3.92 -17.60 11.22
N ARG A 134 -3.00 -17.89 10.29
CA ARG A 134 -1.75 -18.62 10.58
C ARG A 134 -0.47 -17.87 10.24
N GLN A 135 -0.54 -16.99 9.26
CA GLN A 135 0.64 -16.28 8.76
C GLN A 135 0.30 -14.81 8.51
N PRO A 136 1.25 -13.89 8.71
CA PRO A 136 1.07 -12.50 8.31
C PRO A 136 0.97 -12.36 6.79
N MET A 137 0.38 -11.28 6.34
CA MET A 137 0.28 -10.93 4.93
C MET A 137 1.66 -10.89 4.26
N LEU A 138 1.75 -11.38 3.03
CA LEU A 138 2.97 -11.31 2.22
C LEU A 138 3.22 -9.89 1.69
N ARG A 139 2.16 -9.28 1.18
CA ARG A 139 2.13 -7.90 0.67
C ARG A 139 0.94 -7.20 1.27
N VAL A 140 1.07 -5.92 1.55
CA VAL A 140 0.02 -5.16 2.26
C VAL A 140 -0.11 -3.76 1.69
N SER A 141 -1.33 -3.26 1.73
CA SER A 141 -1.70 -1.86 1.49
C SER A 141 -2.80 -1.46 2.47
N ARG A 142 -3.17 -0.19 2.50
CA ARG A 142 -4.24 0.34 3.33
C ARG A 142 -5.23 1.12 2.48
N THR A 143 -6.51 1.03 2.81
CA THR A 143 -7.56 1.73 2.06
C THR A 143 -7.56 3.23 2.35
N ASP A 144 -7.81 4.03 1.31
CA ASP A 144 -8.03 5.47 1.39
C ASP A 144 -9.45 5.82 1.90
N SER A 145 -9.79 7.11 1.93
CA SER A 145 -11.12 7.60 2.35
C SER A 145 -12.29 7.13 1.49
N ARG A 146 -12.01 6.62 0.30
CA ARG A 146 -13.00 6.04 -0.63
C ARG A 146 -13.04 4.52 -0.57
N GLY A 147 -12.33 3.92 0.41
CA GLY A 147 -12.18 2.48 0.53
C GLY A 147 -11.28 1.86 -0.55
N LYS A 148 -10.57 2.68 -1.36
CA LYS A 148 -9.70 2.20 -2.42
C LYS A 148 -8.36 1.75 -1.86
N PHE A 149 -7.85 0.61 -2.35
CA PHE A 149 -6.51 0.13 -2.08
C PHE A 149 -5.74 -0.13 -3.38
N ILE A 150 -4.41 -0.08 -3.30
CA ILE A 150 -3.49 -0.49 -4.36
C ILE A 150 -2.33 -1.22 -3.68
N ILE A 151 -2.17 -2.51 -3.96
CA ILE A 151 -1.02 -3.30 -3.50
C ILE A 151 0.01 -3.31 -4.61
N LYS A 152 1.22 -2.87 -4.30
CA LYS A 152 2.33 -2.72 -5.26
C LYS A 152 3.47 -3.68 -4.97
N GLY A 153 4.37 -3.83 -5.93
CA GLY A 153 5.58 -4.62 -5.79
C GLY A 153 5.29 -6.12 -5.68
N ILE A 154 4.37 -6.61 -6.50
CA ILE A 154 3.92 -8.00 -6.49
C ILE A 154 4.71 -8.79 -7.55
N ALA A 155 5.23 -9.95 -7.17
CA ALA A 155 5.83 -10.90 -8.09
C ALA A 155 4.75 -11.61 -8.93
N THR A 156 5.14 -12.19 -10.06
CA THR A 156 4.24 -13.07 -10.82
C THR A 156 3.88 -14.30 -9.98
N GLY A 157 2.60 -14.63 -9.92
CA GLY A 157 2.12 -15.76 -9.11
C GLY A 157 0.62 -15.74 -8.89
N LYS A 158 0.17 -16.67 -8.06
CA LYS A 158 -1.23 -16.82 -7.64
C LYS A 158 -1.35 -16.45 -6.17
N TYR A 159 -2.39 -15.70 -5.83
CA TYR A 159 -2.56 -15.15 -4.49
C TYR A 159 -4.00 -15.26 -4.01
N ARG A 160 -4.14 -15.40 -2.68
CA ARG A 160 -5.38 -15.10 -1.97
C ARG A 160 -5.33 -13.66 -1.49
N ILE A 161 -6.48 -12.98 -1.47
CA ILE A 161 -6.62 -11.62 -0.99
C ILE A 161 -7.57 -11.56 0.20
N TYR A 162 -7.15 -10.87 1.25
CA TYR A 162 -7.95 -10.60 2.45
C TYR A 162 -7.82 -9.15 2.87
N ALA A 163 -8.87 -8.60 3.48
CA ALA A 163 -8.79 -7.34 4.21
C ALA A 163 -9.02 -7.63 5.70
N LEU A 164 -8.28 -6.92 6.55
CA LEU A 164 -8.26 -7.11 7.99
C LEU A 164 -8.22 -5.77 8.72
N SER A 165 -9.15 -5.56 9.64
CA SER A 165 -9.05 -4.49 10.63
C SER A 165 -8.22 -4.97 11.82
N ASP A 166 -6.91 -4.96 11.62
CA ASP A 166 -5.90 -5.50 12.54
C ASP A 166 -5.74 -4.58 13.76
N ALA A 167 -6.21 -5.04 14.91
CA ALA A 167 -6.24 -4.24 16.14
C ALA A 167 -4.90 -4.26 16.90
N ASP A 168 -4.14 -5.35 16.78
CA ASP A 168 -2.89 -5.56 17.52
C ASP A 168 -1.63 -5.44 16.64
N ASN A 169 -1.79 -5.11 15.35
CA ASN A 169 -0.73 -4.92 14.37
C ASN A 169 0.16 -6.16 14.14
N ASN A 170 -0.45 -7.34 14.19
CA ASN A 170 0.26 -8.61 13.96
C ASN A 170 0.08 -9.15 12.53
N TYR A 171 -0.80 -8.52 11.72
CA TYR A 171 -1.14 -8.89 10.34
C TYR A 171 -1.77 -10.28 10.20
N ILE A 172 -2.38 -10.79 11.28
CA ILE A 172 -3.03 -12.09 11.35
C ILE A 172 -4.43 -11.90 11.96
N PHE A 173 -5.45 -12.53 11.41
CA PHE A 173 -6.77 -12.56 12.03
C PHE A 173 -6.75 -13.51 13.25
N ASN A 174 -6.81 -12.96 14.43
CA ASN A 174 -6.74 -13.71 15.68
C ASN A 174 -7.84 -13.31 16.69
N GLN A 175 -8.58 -12.24 16.43
CA GLN A 175 -9.64 -11.73 17.29
C GLN A 175 -10.97 -11.66 16.53
N LYS A 176 -12.05 -12.21 17.11
CA LYS A 176 -13.39 -12.16 16.50
C LYS A 176 -13.98 -10.76 16.36
N SER A 177 -13.45 -9.80 17.12
CA SER A 177 -13.82 -8.38 17.02
C SER A 177 -13.24 -7.67 15.79
N GLU A 178 -12.24 -8.28 15.15
CA GLU A 178 -11.64 -7.74 13.93
C GLU A 178 -12.57 -7.92 12.74
N GLN A 179 -12.62 -6.91 11.89
CA GLN A 179 -13.34 -7.05 10.63
C GLN A 179 -12.49 -7.81 9.63
N LEU A 180 -13.12 -8.73 8.93
CA LEU A 180 -12.51 -9.53 7.88
C LEU A 180 -13.26 -9.34 6.57
N ALA A 181 -12.53 -9.28 5.47
CA ALA A 181 -13.10 -9.41 4.13
C ALA A 181 -12.22 -10.33 3.27
N PHE A 182 -12.82 -11.05 2.34
CA PHE A 182 -12.10 -11.93 1.44
C PHE A 182 -12.80 -12.05 0.08
N ASN A 183 -12.05 -12.54 -0.90
CA ASN A 183 -12.58 -13.00 -2.18
C ASN A 183 -12.22 -14.48 -2.36
N HIS A 184 -13.17 -15.27 -2.87
CA HIS A 184 -12.94 -16.68 -3.18
C HIS A 184 -12.04 -16.88 -4.41
N ASP A 185 -11.99 -15.90 -5.29
CA ASP A 185 -11.19 -15.97 -6.51
C ASP A 185 -9.69 -15.92 -6.19
N ILE A 186 -8.93 -16.68 -6.96
CA ILE A 186 -7.47 -16.60 -6.96
C ILE A 186 -7.07 -15.39 -7.80
N ILE A 187 -6.25 -14.53 -7.22
CA ILE A 187 -5.74 -13.33 -7.87
C ILE A 187 -4.45 -13.67 -8.61
N GLU A 188 -4.42 -13.42 -9.91
CA GLU A 188 -3.23 -13.51 -10.74
C GLU A 188 -2.89 -12.12 -11.30
N PRO A 189 -1.93 -11.39 -10.68
CA PRO A 189 -1.57 -10.07 -11.14
C PRO A 189 -0.97 -10.10 -12.54
N THR A 190 -1.48 -9.24 -13.41
CA THR A 190 -1.03 -9.10 -14.79
C THR A 190 -0.97 -7.62 -15.19
N PHE A 191 -0.53 -7.36 -16.41
CA PHE A 191 -0.57 -6.00 -16.98
C PHE A 191 -0.85 -6.05 -18.48
N LYS A 192 -1.34 -4.92 -19.00
CA LYS A 192 -1.49 -4.67 -20.42
C LYS A 192 -1.10 -3.24 -20.77
N PRO A 193 -0.62 -2.96 -21.99
CA PRO A 193 -0.51 -1.59 -22.46
C PRO A 193 -1.91 -0.98 -22.66
N ASP A 194 -2.08 0.26 -22.25
CA ASP A 194 -3.33 1.00 -22.40
C ASP A 194 -3.05 2.49 -22.64
N ILE A 195 -4.08 3.26 -22.97
CA ILE A 195 -3.98 4.69 -23.26
C ILE A 195 -4.98 5.43 -22.38
N ARG A 196 -4.46 6.34 -21.55
CA ARG A 196 -5.31 7.26 -20.77
C ARG A 196 -5.34 8.64 -21.41
N GLN A 197 -6.40 9.37 -21.10
CA GLN A 197 -6.54 10.77 -21.46
C GLN A 197 -6.18 11.65 -20.28
N ASP A 198 -5.11 12.42 -20.43
CA ASP A 198 -4.73 13.43 -19.44
C ASP A 198 -5.23 14.79 -19.90
N THR A 199 -6.02 15.45 -19.04
CA THR A 199 -6.52 16.81 -19.29
C THR A 199 -5.48 17.80 -18.77
N ILE A 200 -4.97 18.63 -19.66
CA ILE A 200 -4.07 19.74 -19.32
C ILE A 200 -4.95 20.98 -19.14
N TRP A 201 -4.90 21.56 -17.96
CA TRP A 201 -5.65 22.77 -17.62
C TRP A 201 -4.81 24.00 -17.88
N ARG A 202 -5.39 25.00 -18.53
CA ARG A 202 -4.78 26.31 -18.71
C ARG A 202 -4.90 27.19 -17.46
N ASP A 203 -6.02 27.07 -16.81
CA ASP A 203 -6.36 27.65 -15.52
C ASP A 203 -7.40 26.77 -14.82
N SER A 204 -7.84 27.15 -13.63
CA SER A 204 -8.80 26.36 -12.83
C SER A 204 -10.16 26.09 -13.49
N LEU A 205 -10.48 26.76 -14.60
CA LEU A 205 -11.78 26.69 -15.27
C LEU A 205 -11.68 26.30 -16.76
N ARG A 206 -10.51 26.36 -17.37
CA ARG A 206 -10.35 26.16 -18.81
C ARG A 206 -9.37 25.03 -19.13
N ILE A 207 -9.83 24.09 -19.93
CA ILE A 207 -8.99 23.04 -20.51
C ILE A 207 -8.15 23.65 -21.62
N ASP A 208 -6.84 23.43 -21.56
CA ASP A 208 -5.90 23.78 -22.64
C ASP A 208 -5.89 22.71 -23.72
N SER A 209 -5.65 21.46 -23.32
CA SER A 209 -5.60 20.34 -24.22
C SER A 209 -5.93 19.01 -23.55
N ILE A 210 -6.26 18.02 -24.36
CA ILE A 210 -6.41 16.63 -23.94
C ILE A 210 -5.31 15.84 -24.64
N ARG A 211 -4.44 15.23 -23.84
CA ARG A 211 -3.34 14.40 -24.36
C ARG A 211 -3.64 12.91 -24.12
N ARG A 212 -3.43 12.10 -25.14
CA ARG A 212 -3.42 10.64 -25.00
C ARG A 212 -2.03 10.18 -24.60
N VAL A 213 -1.91 9.53 -23.45
CA VAL A 213 -0.64 9.06 -22.87
C VAL A 213 -0.68 7.55 -22.75
N PRO A 214 0.27 6.82 -23.37
CA PRO A 214 0.38 5.38 -23.13
C PRO A 214 0.83 5.12 -21.68
N TYR A 215 0.25 4.11 -21.06
CA TYR A 215 0.62 3.68 -19.71
C TYR A 215 0.50 2.16 -19.57
N THR A 216 1.11 1.61 -18.54
CA THR A 216 0.94 0.21 -18.16
C THR A 216 -0.27 0.10 -17.23
N HIS A 217 -1.28 -0.63 -17.68
CA HIS A 217 -2.47 -0.90 -16.91
C HIS A 217 -2.31 -2.24 -16.18
N PHE A 218 -2.23 -2.19 -14.85
CA PHE A 218 -2.15 -3.38 -14.01
C PHE A 218 -3.54 -3.94 -13.71
N LEU A 219 -3.63 -5.26 -13.63
CA LEU A 219 -4.87 -6.01 -13.45
C LEU A 219 -4.67 -7.12 -12.40
N PRO A 220 -5.74 -7.49 -11.66
CA PRO A 220 -7.05 -6.85 -11.60
C PRO A 220 -7.00 -5.51 -10.86
N ASP A 221 -7.86 -4.57 -11.26
CA ASP A 221 -7.98 -3.24 -10.65
C ASP A 221 -9.39 -2.91 -10.13
N ASP A 222 -10.28 -3.90 -10.19
CA ASP A 222 -11.71 -3.83 -9.87
C ASP A 222 -12.13 -4.79 -8.74
N ILE A 223 -11.19 -5.25 -7.92
CA ILE A 223 -11.47 -6.19 -6.82
C ILE A 223 -12.39 -5.50 -5.81
N VAL A 224 -13.50 -6.17 -5.44
CA VAL A 224 -14.40 -5.69 -4.39
C VAL A 224 -14.40 -6.68 -3.23
N LEU A 225 -14.00 -6.18 -2.06
CA LEU A 225 -14.02 -6.90 -0.79
C LEU A 225 -15.13 -6.33 0.10
N ARG A 226 -15.87 -7.19 0.80
CA ARG A 226 -16.94 -6.80 1.72
C ARG A 226 -16.57 -7.23 3.13
N ALA A 227 -16.28 -6.27 3.99
CA ALA A 227 -15.82 -6.52 5.35
C ALA A 227 -17.00 -6.67 6.31
N PHE A 228 -16.91 -7.67 7.15
CA PHE A 228 -17.87 -8.00 8.20
C PHE A 228 -17.12 -8.36 9.49
N THR A 229 -17.83 -8.32 10.61
CA THR A 229 -17.37 -8.82 11.92
C THR A 229 -18.11 -10.11 12.21
N GLU A 230 -17.44 -11.13 12.76
CA GLU A 230 -18.13 -12.33 13.23
C GLU A 230 -19.10 -11.99 14.36
N GLU A 231 -20.38 -12.37 14.20
CA GLU A 231 -21.35 -12.26 15.27
C GLU A 231 -20.97 -13.21 16.42
N GLN A 232 -20.80 -12.66 17.61
CA GLN A 232 -20.69 -13.46 18.80
C GLN A 232 -22.09 -13.99 19.17
N THR A 233 -22.41 -15.19 18.75
CA THR A 233 -23.57 -15.89 19.30
C THR A 233 -23.19 -16.41 20.70
N ASP A 234 -23.59 -15.67 21.74
CA ASP A 234 -23.58 -16.19 23.10
C ASP A 234 -24.44 -17.46 23.11
N ARG A 235 -23.81 -18.61 23.24
CA ARG A 235 -24.51 -19.83 23.55
C ARG A 235 -24.91 -19.78 25.03
N TYR A 236 -26.18 -19.50 25.28
CA TYR A 236 -26.82 -19.75 26.58
C TYR A 236 -26.89 -21.24 26.88
#